data_f40004c70548181b78997e18558dc039
#
_entry.id   f40004c70548181b78997e18558dc039
#
_cell.length_a   1.000
_cell.length_b   1.000
_cell.length_c   1.000
_cell.angle_alpha   90.00
_cell.angle_beta   90.00
_cell.angle_gamma   90.00
#
_symmetry.space_group_name_H-M   'P 1'
#
loop_
_entity.id
_entity.type
_entity.pdbx_description
1 polymer ?
#
loop_
_entity_poly.entity_id
_entity_poly.type
_entity_poly.pdbx_seq_one_letter_code
_entity_poly.pdbx_strand_id
1 'polypeptide(L)'
;MFISFVSVIAVFSVLAAIAGWLAARPVHAAYLAFGLIVLEASHLPLSINYGMSIYPEDMLFAILALACLIRLSLFASVRAVPLTWWVIGAVQLLLFVWGNRTFGSSAGVDYRIHFYLWVSVCYFCSAQWTEPMVKRVLNGWIACASMLCMLATFRWIYSAIDPVYAEEIMGFDTTGIRFRVLSSTSSLVIAVGLLILLFRMLSARLPLLQRVLLPVFLLVVVVLQHRSVWVSLFVGAICVLWTRQKQQGSLRAGLAIGLLMLPVAVMFAIPDEGDGVVSSIKGAAGSAISTKEGTMVARVGNWQALLANWSSSKDVVTYLVGRPYGSGFNPQESEDGQTVIDMVPHNHFVHILYRGGLIALSCTLALFYQLWTAAVKEARSGRKYWAPCLVGVFGACLAYFIPYFATYASGILIGIAISYLGICKHDTAVSSKPVMARRFRKS
;
A
#
# COMPACT_ATOMS: atom_id res chain seq x y z
N MET A 1 -21.80 -10.68 -36.97
CA MET A 1 -22.27 -11.26 -35.68
C MET A 1 -21.47 -12.47 -35.26
N PHE A 2 -21.24 -13.50 -36.09
CA PHE A 2 -20.48 -14.71 -35.74
C PHE A 2 -19.02 -14.44 -35.39
N ILE A 3 -18.31 -13.59 -36.15
CA ILE A 3 -16.91 -13.23 -35.91
C ILE A 3 -16.75 -12.49 -34.56
N SER A 4 -17.72 -11.64 -34.19
CA SER A 4 -17.69 -10.93 -32.89
C SER A 4 -17.90 -11.89 -31.71
N PHE A 5 -18.73 -12.94 -31.87
CA PHE A 5 -18.96 -13.93 -30.82
C PHE A 5 -17.70 -14.80 -30.56
N VAL A 6 -17.06 -15.28 -31.65
CA VAL A 6 -15.81 -16.06 -31.56
C VAL A 6 -14.71 -15.23 -30.93
N SER A 7 -14.58 -13.94 -31.26
CA SER A 7 -13.59 -13.03 -30.66
C SER A 7 -13.82 -12.84 -29.15
N VAL A 8 -15.07 -12.69 -28.73
CA VAL A 8 -15.43 -12.58 -27.31
C VAL A 8 -15.06 -13.83 -26.54
N ILE A 9 -15.41 -15.03 -27.06
CA ILE A 9 -15.02 -16.30 -26.43
C ILE A 9 -13.51 -16.44 -26.34
N ALA A 10 -12.77 -16.10 -27.40
CA ALA A 10 -11.30 -16.16 -27.41
C ALA A 10 -10.69 -15.26 -26.32
N VAL A 11 -11.16 -14.02 -26.20
CA VAL A 11 -10.70 -13.09 -25.16
C VAL A 11 -10.99 -13.63 -23.76
N PHE A 12 -12.21 -14.10 -23.50
CA PHE A 12 -12.55 -14.68 -22.19
C PHE A 12 -11.74 -15.93 -21.87
N SER A 13 -11.47 -16.78 -22.87
CA SER A 13 -10.63 -17.98 -22.69
C SER A 13 -9.19 -17.62 -22.34
N VAL A 14 -8.61 -16.59 -22.99
CA VAL A 14 -7.28 -16.09 -22.68
C VAL A 14 -7.21 -15.49 -21.26
N LEU A 15 -8.19 -14.67 -20.89
CA LEU A 15 -8.28 -14.09 -19.55
C LEU A 15 -8.42 -15.17 -18.48
N ALA A 16 -9.25 -16.19 -18.72
CA ALA A 16 -9.42 -17.33 -17.80
C ALA A 16 -8.13 -18.15 -17.68
N ALA A 17 -7.41 -18.37 -18.79
CA ALA A 17 -6.12 -19.06 -18.76
C ALA A 17 -5.05 -18.27 -17.98
N ILE A 18 -4.96 -16.96 -18.18
CA ILE A 18 -4.07 -16.07 -17.41
C ILE A 18 -4.45 -16.11 -15.93
N ALA A 19 -5.73 -15.98 -15.60
CA ALA A 19 -6.21 -16.04 -14.24
C ALA A 19 -5.90 -17.39 -13.57
N GLY A 20 -6.10 -18.51 -14.29
CA GLY A 20 -5.73 -19.85 -13.82
C GLY A 20 -4.24 -19.99 -13.57
N TRP A 21 -3.41 -19.46 -14.46
CA TRP A 21 -1.95 -19.44 -14.30
C TRP A 21 -1.52 -18.61 -13.08
N LEU A 22 -2.11 -17.41 -12.88
CA LEU A 22 -1.85 -16.57 -11.72
C LEU A 22 -2.42 -17.20 -10.43
N ALA A 23 -3.53 -17.92 -10.48
CA ALA A 23 -4.05 -18.63 -9.31
C ALA A 23 -3.03 -19.61 -8.72
N ALA A 24 -2.21 -20.24 -9.55
CA ALA A 24 -1.14 -21.15 -9.12
C ALA A 24 0.19 -20.44 -8.78
N ARG A 25 0.38 -19.18 -9.20
CA ARG A 25 1.70 -18.52 -9.17
C ARG A 25 1.67 -17.13 -8.51
N PRO A 26 1.45 -17.03 -7.18
CA PRO A 26 1.26 -15.74 -6.50
C PRO A 26 2.49 -14.84 -6.53
N VAL A 27 3.71 -15.38 -6.62
CA VAL A 27 4.94 -14.59 -6.75
C VAL A 27 4.98 -13.83 -8.09
N HIS A 28 4.51 -14.45 -9.19
CA HIS A 28 4.46 -13.78 -10.50
C HIS A 28 3.41 -12.68 -10.52
N ALA A 29 2.26 -12.90 -9.85
CA ALA A 29 1.26 -11.86 -9.68
C ALA A 29 1.82 -10.63 -8.91
N ALA A 30 2.64 -10.86 -7.89
CA ALA A 30 3.33 -9.77 -7.21
C ALA A 30 4.27 -9.00 -8.14
N TYR A 31 5.03 -9.70 -8.99
CA TYR A 31 5.92 -9.05 -9.97
C TYR A 31 5.15 -8.24 -11.02
N LEU A 32 4.00 -8.74 -11.50
CA LEU A 32 3.13 -7.96 -12.39
C LEU A 32 2.61 -6.69 -11.71
N ALA A 33 2.18 -6.79 -10.45
CA ALA A 33 1.74 -5.64 -9.69
C ALA A 33 2.89 -4.63 -9.42
N PHE A 34 4.12 -5.10 -9.24
CA PHE A 34 5.30 -4.22 -9.12
C PHE A 34 5.63 -3.52 -10.44
N GLY A 35 5.52 -4.22 -11.57
CA GLY A 35 5.62 -3.61 -12.89
C GLY A 35 4.58 -2.52 -13.10
N LEU A 36 3.35 -2.76 -12.62
CA LEU A 36 2.27 -1.80 -12.67
C LEU A 36 2.55 -0.54 -11.82
N ILE A 37 3.12 -0.69 -10.61
CA ILE A 37 3.54 0.45 -9.78
C ILE A 37 4.55 1.34 -10.54
N VAL A 38 5.51 0.74 -11.23
CA VAL A 38 6.49 1.49 -12.02
C VAL A 38 5.84 2.16 -13.22
N LEU A 39 4.92 1.45 -13.87
CA LEU A 39 4.17 1.97 -15.03
C LEU A 39 3.29 3.17 -14.63
N GLU A 40 2.53 3.05 -13.55
CA GLU A 40 1.73 4.14 -12.98
C GLU A 40 2.63 5.35 -12.64
N ALA A 41 3.76 5.09 -11.98
CA ALA A 41 4.72 6.13 -11.66
C ALA A 41 5.34 6.81 -12.89
N SER A 42 5.37 6.14 -14.05
CA SER A 42 5.91 6.71 -15.28
C SER A 42 4.99 7.75 -15.94
N HIS A 43 3.72 7.84 -15.50
CA HIS A 43 2.67 8.70 -16.07
C HIS A 43 2.43 8.49 -17.58
N LEU A 44 2.73 7.29 -18.10
CA LEU A 44 2.39 6.95 -19.47
C LEU A 44 0.86 6.95 -19.63
N PRO A 45 0.31 7.61 -20.66
CA PRO A 45 -1.13 7.72 -20.89
C PRO A 45 -1.70 6.39 -21.43
N LEU A 46 -1.64 5.35 -20.61
CA LEU A 46 -2.12 4.01 -20.97
C LEU A 46 -3.58 3.84 -20.49
N SER A 47 -4.51 4.53 -21.13
CA SER A 47 -5.93 4.31 -20.89
C SER A 47 -6.67 4.03 -22.19
N ILE A 48 -7.65 3.13 -22.15
CA ILE A 48 -8.58 2.86 -23.23
C ILE A 48 -9.91 3.51 -22.86
N ASN A 49 -10.37 4.45 -23.68
CA ASN A 49 -11.62 5.15 -23.46
C ASN A 49 -12.78 4.41 -24.15
N TYR A 50 -13.65 3.82 -23.34
CA TYR A 50 -14.88 3.17 -23.80
C TYR A 50 -16.05 3.60 -22.89
N GLY A 51 -16.51 4.85 -23.09
CA GLY A 51 -17.50 5.48 -22.21
C GLY A 51 -16.98 5.81 -20.80
N MET A 52 -15.97 5.08 -20.35
CA MET A 52 -15.15 5.34 -19.16
C MET A 52 -13.69 4.99 -19.47
N SER A 53 -12.75 5.65 -18.79
CA SER A 53 -11.33 5.34 -18.96
C SER A 53 -11.00 4.05 -18.21
N ILE A 54 -10.53 3.04 -18.96
CA ILE A 54 -10.03 1.75 -18.44
C ILE A 54 -8.51 1.84 -18.38
N TYR A 55 -7.94 1.58 -17.22
CA TYR A 55 -6.51 1.61 -16.97
C TYR A 55 -5.94 0.18 -16.89
N PRO A 56 -4.63 -0.02 -17.06
CA PRO A 56 -3.98 -1.32 -16.87
C PRO A 56 -4.25 -1.94 -15.50
N GLU A 57 -4.42 -1.10 -14.47
CA GLU A 57 -4.80 -1.50 -13.12
C GLU A 57 -6.16 -2.21 -13.10
N ASP A 58 -7.16 -1.66 -13.78
CA ASP A 58 -8.50 -2.25 -13.86
C ASP A 58 -8.42 -3.68 -14.40
N MET A 59 -7.64 -3.87 -15.47
CA MET A 59 -7.45 -5.18 -16.10
C MET A 59 -6.72 -6.16 -15.17
N LEU A 60 -5.61 -5.72 -14.56
CA LEU A 60 -4.85 -6.58 -13.66
C LEU A 60 -5.69 -7.02 -12.47
N PHE A 61 -6.39 -6.08 -11.81
CA PHE A 61 -7.16 -6.41 -10.62
C PHE A 61 -8.43 -7.21 -10.94
N ALA A 62 -9.05 -7.05 -12.11
CA ALA A 62 -10.10 -7.95 -12.58
C ALA A 62 -9.57 -9.38 -12.76
N ILE A 63 -8.40 -9.56 -13.38
CA ILE A 63 -7.74 -10.86 -13.55
C ILE A 63 -7.36 -11.46 -12.18
N LEU A 64 -6.83 -10.67 -11.25
CA LEU A 64 -6.50 -11.13 -9.90
C LEU A 64 -7.75 -11.51 -9.10
N ALA A 65 -8.86 -10.80 -9.26
CA ALA A 65 -10.14 -11.16 -8.65
C ALA A 65 -10.62 -12.53 -9.17
N LEU A 66 -10.58 -12.74 -10.48
CA LEU A 66 -10.91 -14.02 -11.10
C LEU A 66 -9.95 -15.13 -10.64
N ALA A 67 -8.64 -14.87 -10.61
CA ALA A 67 -7.64 -15.80 -10.10
C ALA A 67 -7.86 -16.15 -8.62
N CYS A 68 -8.27 -15.18 -7.82
CA CYS A 68 -8.68 -15.39 -6.43
C CYS A 68 -9.89 -16.33 -6.36
N LEU A 69 -10.95 -16.08 -7.12
CA LEU A 69 -12.15 -16.92 -7.18
C LEU A 69 -11.82 -18.36 -7.61
N ILE A 70 -10.99 -18.52 -8.66
CA ILE A 70 -10.51 -19.85 -9.11
C ILE A 70 -9.78 -20.57 -7.97
N ARG A 71 -8.87 -19.87 -7.27
CA ARG A 71 -8.13 -20.44 -6.13
C ARG A 71 -9.08 -20.83 -5.00
N LEU A 72 -10.02 -19.95 -4.70
CA LEU A 72 -11.02 -20.16 -3.66
C LEU A 72 -11.92 -21.39 -3.96
N SER A 73 -12.24 -21.65 -5.22
CA SER A 73 -13.11 -22.74 -5.64
C SER A 73 -12.37 -24.07 -5.74
N LEU A 74 -11.10 -24.06 -6.20
CA LEU A 74 -10.35 -25.29 -6.48
C LEU A 74 -9.41 -25.74 -5.39
N PHE A 75 -8.98 -24.81 -4.51
CA PHE A 75 -8.01 -25.09 -3.45
C PHE A 75 -8.62 -24.80 -2.09
N ALA A 76 -8.42 -25.68 -1.13
CA ALA A 76 -8.94 -25.54 0.25
C ALA A 76 -8.38 -24.32 1.03
N SER A 77 -7.54 -23.51 0.40
CA SER A 77 -6.89 -22.30 0.98
C SER A 77 -7.82 -21.10 1.18
N VAL A 78 -9.08 -21.19 0.73
CA VAL A 78 -10.16 -20.17 0.93
C VAL A 78 -10.27 -19.64 2.35
N ARG A 79 -9.88 -20.46 3.28
CA ARG A 79 -10.06 -20.22 4.71
C ARG A 79 -9.03 -19.24 5.30
N ALA A 80 -8.11 -18.75 4.49
CA ALA A 80 -7.06 -17.82 4.92
C ALA A 80 -7.48 -16.33 4.86
N VAL A 81 -8.62 -16.00 4.23
CA VAL A 81 -9.11 -14.62 4.19
C VAL A 81 -9.97 -14.35 5.43
N PRO A 82 -9.61 -13.36 6.27
CA PRO A 82 -10.38 -13.04 7.48
C PRO A 82 -11.84 -12.67 7.17
N LEU A 83 -12.77 -13.12 8.01
CA LEU A 83 -14.19 -12.78 7.86
C LEU A 83 -14.40 -11.25 7.88
N THR A 84 -13.64 -10.53 8.70
CA THR A 84 -13.67 -9.07 8.75
C THR A 84 -13.39 -8.43 7.40
N TRP A 85 -12.49 -9.03 6.60
CA TRP A 85 -12.16 -8.53 5.26
C TRP A 85 -13.28 -8.79 4.24
N TRP A 86 -13.98 -9.93 4.37
CA TRP A 86 -15.18 -10.21 3.57
C TRP A 86 -16.33 -9.25 3.90
N VAL A 87 -16.53 -8.94 5.19
CA VAL A 87 -17.54 -7.96 5.62
C VAL A 87 -17.24 -6.58 5.04
N ILE A 88 -15.98 -6.12 5.08
CA ILE A 88 -15.58 -4.85 4.47
C ILE A 88 -15.91 -4.86 2.97
N GLY A 89 -15.53 -5.92 2.24
CA GLY A 89 -15.81 -6.04 0.81
C GLY A 89 -17.30 -6.06 0.49
N ALA A 90 -18.10 -6.75 1.28
CA ALA A 90 -19.56 -6.81 1.11
C ALA A 90 -20.20 -5.43 1.31
N VAL A 91 -19.83 -4.70 2.37
CA VAL A 91 -20.32 -3.34 2.63
C VAL A 91 -19.92 -2.40 1.48
N GLN A 92 -18.67 -2.45 1.05
CA GLN A 92 -18.19 -1.61 -0.04
C GLN A 92 -18.88 -1.93 -1.36
N LEU A 93 -19.12 -3.21 -1.66
CA LEU A 93 -19.85 -3.63 -2.87
C LEU A 93 -21.30 -3.15 -2.85
N LEU A 94 -22.00 -3.26 -1.71
CA LEU A 94 -23.37 -2.75 -1.56
C LEU A 94 -23.42 -1.23 -1.81
N LEU A 95 -22.48 -0.49 -1.24
CA LEU A 95 -22.39 0.97 -1.42
C LEU A 95 -22.01 1.35 -2.88
N PHE A 96 -21.20 0.53 -3.54
CA PHE A 96 -20.90 0.70 -4.96
C PHE A 96 -22.15 0.46 -5.81
N VAL A 97 -22.89 -0.63 -5.59
CA VAL A 97 -24.11 -0.93 -6.35
C VAL A 97 -25.15 0.17 -6.15
N TRP A 98 -25.32 0.63 -4.92
CA TRP A 98 -26.21 1.76 -4.63
C TRP A 98 -25.72 3.03 -5.33
N GLY A 99 -24.45 3.39 -5.16
CA GLY A 99 -23.86 4.57 -5.78
C GLY A 99 -23.92 4.56 -7.30
N ASN A 100 -23.67 3.41 -7.93
CA ASN A 100 -23.73 3.29 -9.39
C ASN A 100 -25.14 3.50 -9.94
N ARG A 101 -26.18 3.08 -9.19
CA ARG A 101 -27.58 3.36 -9.56
C ARG A 101 -27.95 4.84 -9.44
N THR A 102 -27.31 5.56 -8.50
CA THR A 102 -27.67 6.97 -8.20
C THR A 102 -26.79 7.96 -8.94
N PHE A 103 -25.47 7.67 -9.03
CA PHE A 103 -24.44 8.60 -9.52
C PHE A 103 -23.72 8.10 -10.79
N GLY A 104 -24.08 6.91 -11.30
CA GLY A 104 -23.51 6.37 -12.53
C GLY A 104 -22.01 6.11 -12.45
N SER A 105 -21.28 6.50 -13.49
CA SER A 105 -19.83 6.24 -13.64
C SER A 105 -18.96 6.86 -12.54
N SER A 106 -19.41 7.94 -11.89
CA SER A 106 -18.68 8.58 -10.77
C SER A 106 -18.47 7.62 -9.60
N ALA A 107 -19.45 6.71 -9.35
CA ALA A 107 -19.32 5.68 -8.34
C ALA A 107 -18.21 4.68 -8.67
N GLY A 108 -18.03 4.35 -9.96
CA GLY A 108 -16.96 3.47 -10.43
C GLY A 108 -15.57 4.07 -10.21
N VAL A 109 -15.41 5.35 -10.52
CA VAL A 109 -14.15 6.08 -10.30
C VAL A 109 -13.77 6.11 -8.82
N ASP A 110 -14.74 6.44 -7.96
CA ASP A 110 -14.53 6.54 -6.51
C ASP A 110 -14.28 5.14 -5.86
N TYR A 111 -14.97 4.10 -6.32
CA TYR A 111 -14.82 2.73 -5.80
C TYR A 111 -13.52 2.04 -6.18
N ARG A 112 -12.92 2.42 -7.32
CA ARG A 112 -11.77 1.75 -7.95
C ARG A 112 -10.60 1.48 -6.99
N ILE A 113 -10.18 2.47 -6.21
CA ILE A 113 -9.07 2.35 -5.25
C ILE A 113 -9.36 1.30 -4.17
N HIS A 114 -10.61 1.26 -3.68
CA HIS A 114 -11.04 0.28 -2.68
C HIS A 114 -11.10 -1.13 -3.26
N PHE A 115 -11.58 -1.26 -4.48
CA PHE A 115 -11.61 -2.53 -5.20
C PHE A 115 -10.20 -3.11 -5.37
N TYR A 116 -9.24 -2.30 -5.80
CA TYR A 116 -7.86 -2.76 -5.96
C TYR A 116 -7.22 -3.19 -4.63
N LEU A 117 -7.43 -2.42 -3.58
CA LEU A 117 -6.98 -2.78 -2.24
C LEU A 117 -7.62 -4.08 -1.77
N TRP A 118 -8.95 -4.20 -1.91
CA TRP A 118 -9.71 -5.37 -1.48
C TRP A 118 -9.26 -6.63 -2.21
N VAL A 119 -9.16 -6.58 -3.54
CA VAL A 119 -8.68 -7.70 -4.36
C VAL A 119 -7.24 -8.07 -4.01
N SER A 120 -6.35 -7.08 -3.83
CA SER A 120 -4.96 -7.34 -3.43
C SER A 120 -4.89 -8.16 -2.16
N VAL A 121 -5.57 -7.71 -1.11
CA VAL A 121 -5.55 -8.44 0.17
C VAL A 121 -6.15 -9.84 0.01
N CYS A 122 -7.30 -10.00 -0.65
CA CYS A 122 -7.94 -11.31 -0.88
C CYS A 122 -7.02 -12.25 -1.65
N TYR A 123 -6.47 -11.78 -2.78
CA TYR A 123 -5.64 -12.61 -3.64
C TYR A 123 -4.35 -13.06 -2.95
N PHE A 124 -3.62 -12.15 -2.31
CA PHE A 124 -2.36 -12.48 -1.65
C PHE A 124 -2.56 -13.23 -0.33
N CYS A 125 -3.66 -12.99 0.37
CA CYS A 125 -4.03 -13.73 1.57
C CYS A 125 -4.43 -15.18 1.26
N SER A 126 -5.11 -15.44 0.14
CA SER A 126 -5.54 -16.78 -0.26
C SER A 126 -4.40 -17.73 -0.65
N ALA A 127 -3.18 -17.23 -0.87
CA ALA A 127 -2.02 -18.04 -1.19
C ALA A 127 -1.28 -18.50 0.08
N GLN A 128 -0.74 -19.72 0.06
CA GLN A 128 0.15 -20.20 1.12
C GLN A 128 1.57 -19.66 0.91
N TRP A 129 2.03 -18.80 1.82
CA TRP A 129 3.34 -18.17 1.72
C TRP A 129 4.38 -18.92 2.54
N THR A 130 5.42 -19.38 1.85
CA THR A 130 6.62 -19.99 2.46
C THR A 130 7.74 -18.95 2.57
N GLU A 131 8.72 -19.19 3.45
CA GLU A 131 9.91 -18.33 3.61
C GLU A 131 10.60 -17.98 2.27
N PRO A 132 10.86 -18.96 1.35
CA PRO A 132 11.47 -18.66 0.06
C PRO A 132 10.58 -17.78 -0.85
N MET A 133 9.25 -17.96 -0.80
CA MET A 133 8.33 -17.13 -1.59
C MET A 133 8.31 -15.69 -1.09
N VAL A 134 8.20 -15.49 0.22
CA VAL A 134 8.29 -14.16 0.84
C VAL A 134 9.61 -13.49 0.47
N LYS A 135 10.74 -14.21 0.57
CA LYS A 135 12.06 -13.70 0.15
C LYS A 135 12.06 -13.23 -1.31
N ARG A 136 11.46 -14.01 -2.23
CA ARG A 136 11.37 -13.64 -3.65
C ARG A 136 10.56 -12.35 -3.86
N VAL A 137 9.40 -12.24 -3.21
CA VAL A 137 8.57 -11.04 -3.31
C VAL A 137 9.28 -9.82 -2.74
N LEU A 138 9.93 -9.94 -1.57
CA LEU A 138 10.70 -8.83 -0.99
C LEU A 138 11.92 -8.45 -1.85
N ASN A 139 12.52 -9.40 -2.58
CA ASN A 139 13.54 -9.09 -3.59
C ASN A 139 12.93 -8.32 -4.78
N GLY A 140 11.76 -8.75 -5.26
CA GLY A 140 11.00 -8.02 -6.29
C GLY A 140 10.63 -6.62 -5.84
N TRP A 141 10.27 -6.45 -4.57
CA TRP A 141 10.00 -5.11 -4.00
C TRP A 141 11.23 -4.21 -4.03
N ILE A 142 12.42 -4.72 -3.65
CA ILE A 142 13.68 -3.96 -3.75
C ILE A 142 13.97 -3.60 -5.22
N ALA A 143 13.72 -4.51 -6.17
CA ALA A 143 13.90 -4.22 -7.59
C ALA A 143 12.93 -3.12 -8.07
N CYS A 144 11.66 -3.19 -7.69
CA CYS A 144 10.65 -2.16 -7.96
C CYS A 144 11.09 -0.80 -7.37
N ALA A 145 11.51 -0.76 -6.11
CA ALA A 145 12.04 0.45 -5.47
C ALA A 145 13.27 1.01 -6.20
N SER A 146 14.17 0.13 -6.70
CA SER A 146 15.32 0.55 -7.50
C SER A 146 14.91 1.18 -8.83
N MET A 147 13.90 0.62 -9.51
CA MET A 147 13.36 1.20 -10.75
C MET A 147 12.72 2.57 -10.49
N LEU A 148 12.00 2.73 -9.39
CA LEU A 148 11.44 4.03 -8.99
C LEU A 148 12.55 5.05 -8.65
N CYS A 149 13.64 4.64 -8.02
CA CYS A 149 14.80 5.52 -7.78
C CYS A 149 15.45 5.95 -9.11
N MET A 150 15.59 5.04 -10.06
CA MET A 150 16.10 5.36 -11.40
C MET A 150 15.16 6.34 -12.12
N LEU A 151 13.86 6.13 -12.04
CA LEU A 151 12.85 7.04 -12.61
C LEU A 151 12.92 8.43 -11.96
N ALA A 152 13.05 8.51 -10.62
CA ALA A 152 13.21 9.77 -9.92
C ALA A 152 14.48 10.51 -10.37
N THR A 153 15.60 9.80 -10.44
CA THR A 153 16.88 10.36 -10.90
C THR A 153 16.78 10.87 -12.34
N PHE A 154 16.16 10.07 -13.22
CA PHE A 154 15.92 10.47 -14.61
C PHE A 154 15.10 11.77 -14.68
N ARG A 155 14.02 11.86 -13.90
CA ARG A 155 13.17 13.05 -13.87
C ARG A 155 13.87 14.28 -13.32
N TRP A 156 14.69 14.14 -12.28
CA TRP A 156 15.50 15.26 -11.77
C TRP A 156 16.50 15.77 -12.80
N ILE A 157 17.22 14.85 -13.48
CA ILE A 157 18.15 15.22 -14.56
C ILE A 157 17.40 15.91 -15.70
N TYR A 158 16.25 15.34 -16.12
CA TYR A 158 15.46 15.88 -17.21
C TYR A 158 14.87 17.26 -16.88
N SER A 159 14.36 17.46 -15.66
CA SER A 159 13.85 18.76 -15.20
C SER A 159 14.94 19.83 -15.11
N ALA A 160 16.19 19.44 -14.94
CA ALA A 160 17.33 20.38 -14.98
C ALA A 160 17.68 20.80 -16.44
N ILE A 161 17.39 19.94 -17.43
CA ILE A 161 17.67 20.20 -18.86
C ILE A 161 16.50 20.99 -19.50
N ASP A 162 15.27 20.56 -19.24
CA ASP A 162 14.05 21.17 -19.81
C ASP A 162 12.98 21.35 -18.72
N PRO A 163 13.01 22.49 -18.00
CA PRO A 163 12.06 22.77 -16.93
C PRO A 163 10.61 22.88 -17.39
N VAL A 164 10.36 23.38 -18.61
CA VAL A 164 8.99 23.58 -19.13
C VAL A 164 8.32 22.24 -19.42
N TYR A 165 9.01 21.35 -20.07
CA TYR A 165 8.53 20.00 -20.36
C TYR A 165 8.34 19.18 -19.07
N ALA A 166 9.18 19.42 -18.08
CA ALA A 166 9.05 18.82 -16.78
C ALA A 166 7.73 19.23 -16.07
N GLU A 167 7.30 20.47 -16.19
CA GLU A 167 6.01 20.93 -15.67
C GLU A 167 4.83 20.27 -16.39
N GLU A 168 4.86 20.18 -17.71
CA GLU A 168 3.76 19.64 -18.50
C GLU A 168 3.57 18.13 -18.32
N ILE A 169 4.67 17.34 -18.30
CA ILE A 169 4.58 15.87 -18.26
C ILE A 169 4.50 15.34 -16.83
N MET A 170 5.16 16.00 -15.88
CA MET A 170 5.20 15.48 -14.51
C MET A 170 4.00 15.86 -13.68
N GLY A 171 3.09 16.73 -14.20
CA GLY A 171 1.90 17.17 -13.48
C GLY A 171 2.29 17.63 -12.08
N PHE A 172 3.21 18.59 -11.98
CA PHE A 172 3.69 19.03 -10.67
C PHE A 172 2.51 19.43 -9.81
N ASP A 173 2.47 18.82 -8.66
CA ASP A 173 1.71 19.34 -7.54
C ASP A 173 1.94 20.87 -7.49
N THR A 174 0.86 21.64 -7.64
CA THR A 174 0.82 23.09 -7.65
C THR A 174 1.50 23.78 -6.44
N THR A 175 2.06 22.98 -5.53
CA THR A 175 2.79 23.42 -4.32
C THR A 175 4.20 23.94 -4.61
N GLY A 176 4.66 24.00 -5.87
CA GLY A 176 5.96 24.59 -6.25
C GLY A 176 7.21 23.84 -5.74
N ILE A 177 7.05 22.61 -5.23
CA ILE A 177 8.18 21.83 -4.71
C ILE A 177 8.84 21.08 -5.86
N ARG A 178 9.87 21.67 -6.46
CA ARG A 178 10.62 21.18 -7.63
C ARG A 178 11.19 19.75 -7.52
N PHE A 179 11.26 19.17 -6.32
CA PHE A 179 11.90 17.88 -6.09
C PHE A 179 10.94 16.70 -5.94
N ARG A 180 9.63 16.94 -5.91
CA ARG A 180 8.60 15.88 -5.81
C ARG A 180 8.26 15.26 -7.15
N VAL A 181 9.24 14.65 -7.77
CA VAL A 181 9.09 14.01 -9.11
C VAL A 181 8.36 12.66 -9.08
N LEU A 182 8.04 12.12 -7.92
CA LEU A 182 7.24 10.91 -7.72
C LEU A 182 6.11 11.18 -6.72
N SER A 183 5.04 10.39 -6.81
CA SER A 183 3.93 10.41 -5.84
C SER A 183 4.38 9.94 -4.46
N SER A 184 3.60 10.31 -3.43
CA SER A 184 3.84 9.82 -2.05
C SER A 184 3.73 8.30 -1.94
N THR A 185 2.88 7.65 -2.74
CA THR A 185 2.74 6.19 -2.81
C THR A 185 4.00 5.54 -3.36
N SER A 186 4.55 6.05 -4.47
CA SER A 186 5.81 5.56 -5.04
C SER A 186 6.97 5.77 -4.07
N SER A 187 6.99 6.90 -3.37
CA SER A 187 7.98 7.19 -2.32
C SER A 187 7.88 6.22 -1.13
N LEU A 188 6.65 5.82 -0.75
CA LEU A 188 6.44 4.78 0.27
C LEU A 188 6.99 3.43 -0.18
N VAL A 189 6.85 3.07 -1.47
CA VAL A 189 7.44 1.82 -2.00
C VAL A 189 8.96 1.81 -1.83
N ILE A 190 9.63 2.95 -2.09
CA ILE A 190 11.08 3.10 -1.87
C ILE A 190 11.41 2.99 -0.36
N ALA A 191 10.64 3.65 0.50
CA ALA A 191 10.82 3.59 1.95
C ALA A 191 10.65 2.16 2.51
N VAL A 192 9.66 1.40 2.02
CA VAL A 192 9.51 -0.02 2.37
C VAL A 192 10.69 -0.85 1.86
N GLY A 193 11.19 -0.58 0.65
CA GLY A 193 12.43 -1.17 0.14
C GLY A 193 13.62 -0.94 1.06
N LEU A 194 13.75 0.29 1.57
CA LEU A 194 14.77 0.67 2.57
C LEU A 194 14.59 -0.10 3.88
N LEU A 195 13.36 -0.25 4.39
CA LEU A 195 13.09 -1.04 5.61
C LEU A 195 13.46 -2.52 5.44
N ILE A 196 13.20 -3.11 4.26
CA ILE A 196 13.61 -4.47 3.93
C ILE A 196 15.14 -4.60 3.93
N LEU A 197 15.85 -3.64 3.34
CA LEU A 197 17.32 -3.60 3.34
C LEU A 197 17.87 -3.41 4.75
N LEU A 198 17.30 -2.51 5.55
CA LEU A 198 17.63 -2.29 6.95
C LEU A 198 17.49 -3.58 7.76
N PHE A 199 16.34 -4.26 7.65
CA PHE A 199 16.12 -5.54 8.31
C PHE A 199 17.18 -6.57 7.93
N ARG A 200 17.53 -6.67 6.63
CA ARG A 200 18.56 -7.61 6.15
C ARG A 200 19.94 -7.25 6.69
N MET A 201 20.31 -5.96 6.69
CA MET A 201 21.57 -5.48 7.25
C MET A 201 21.70 -5.86 8.72
N LEU A 202 20.63 -5.75 9.47
CA LEU A 202 20.57 -6.14 10.87
C LEU A 202 20.63 -7.68 11.05
N SER A 203 20.22 -8.46 10.07
CA SER A 203 20.10 -9.93 10.19
C SER A 203 21.32 -10.69 9.67
N ALA A 204 22.00 -10.17 8.64
CA ALA A 204 23.11 -10.83 7.97
C ALA A 204 24.00 -9.81 7.25
N ARG A 205 25.15 -10.29 6.70
CA ARG A 205 25.96 -9.46 5.81
C ARG A 205 25.23 -9.26 4.47
N LEU A 206 25.01 -8.00 4.09
CA LEU A 206 24.42 -7.66 2.80
C LEU A 206 25.41 -7.91 1.65
N PRO A 207 24.96 -8.38 0.47
CA PRO A 207 25.71 -8.29 -0.77
C PRO A 207 26.07 -6.84 -1.09
N LEU A 208 27.17 -6.63 -1.83
CA LEU A 208 27.67 -5.28 -2.15
C LEU A 208 26.59 -4.38 -2.76
N LEU A 209 25.86 -4.88 -3.75
CA LEU A 209 24.78 -4.15 -4.40
C LEU A 209 23.74 -3.64 -3.37
N GLN A 210 23.30 -4.48 -2.44
CA GLN A 210 22.30 -4.08 -1.43
C GLN A 210 22.86 -3.08 -0.41
N ARG A 211 24.18 -3.09 -0.16
CA ARG A 211 24.83 -2.06 0.68
C ARG A 211 24.83 -0.71 -0.01
N VAL A 212 25.01 -0.66 -1.32
CA VAL A 212 24.93 0.57 -2.12
C VAL A 212 23.50 1.07 -2.24
N LEU A 213 22.54 0.20 -2.45
CA LEU A 213 21.12 0.59 -2.57
C LEU A 213 20.56 1.22 -1.29
N LEU A 214 21.07 0.86 -0.11
CA LEU A 214 20.57 1.38 1.16
C LEU A 214 20.73 2.91 1.28
N PRO A 215 21.92 3.51 1.14
CA PRO A 215 22.08 4.96 1.13
C PRO A 215 21.39 5.64 -0.06
N VAL A 216 21.32 4.97 -1.23
CA VAL A 216 20.61 5.51 -2.40
C VAL A 216 19.11 5.67 -2.11
N PHE A 217 18.45 4.63 -1.57
CA PHE A 217 17.03 4.71 -1.22
C PHE A 217 16.77 5.78 -0.16
N LEU A 218 17.64 5.87 0.85
CA LEU A 218 17.54 6.89 1.88
C LEU A 218 17.63 8.29 1.28
N LEU A 219 18.63 8.54 0.43
CA LEU A 219 18.82 9.83 -0.24
C LEU A 219 17.60 10.20 -1.08
N VAL A 220 17.11 9.26 -1.92
CA VAL A 220 15.94 9.51 -2.77
C VAL A 220 14.69 9.82 -1.93
N VAL A 221 14.43 9.07 -0.85
CA VAL A 221 13.29 9.34 0.05
C VAL A 221 13.39 10.73 0.67
N VAL A 222 14.59 11.16 1.06
CA VAL A 222 14.80 12.51 1.65
C VAL A 222 14.58 13.59 0.59
N VAL A 223 15.17 13.45 -0.60
CA VAL A 223 15.08 14.46 -1.67
C VAL A 223 13.65 14.58 -2.22
N LEU A 224 12.86 13.51 -2.24
CA LEU A 224 11.43 13.55 -2.63
C LEU A 224 10.54 14.36 -1.66
N GLN A 225 11.00 14.70 -0.47
CA GLN A 225 10.36 15.61 0.50
C GLN A 225 8.94 15.25 0.91
N HIS A 226 8.55 13.97 0.85
CA HIS A 226 7.28 13.49 1.37
C HIS A 226 7.37 13.25 2.89
N ARG A 227 7.02 14.24 3.69
CA ARG A 227 7.11 14.22 5.17
C ARG A 227 6.42 13.02 5.80
N SER A 228 5.25 12.67 5.31
CA SER A 228 4.50 11.50 5.75
C SER A 228 5.25 10.19 5.51
N VAL A 229 6.02 10.10 4.42
CA VAL A 229 6.88 8.96 4.13
C VAL A 229 8.08 8.92 5.08
N TRP A 230 8.65 10.08 5.44
CA TRP A 230 9.71 10.16 6.46
C TRP A 230 9.24 9.63 7.82
N VAL A 231 8.06 10.10 8.28
CA VAL A 231 7.45 9.62 9.53
C VAL A 231 7.18 8.12 9.45
N SER A 232 6.65 7.65 8.34
CA SER A 232 6.36 6.23 8.11
C SER A 232 7.64 5.38 8.15
N LEU A 233 8.70 5.82 7.48
CA LEU A 233 10.00 5.17 7.52
C LEU A 233 10.56 5.11 8.94
N PHE A 234 10.50 6.21 9.69
CA PHE A 234 10.99 6.30 11.06
C PHE A 234 10.22 5.34 11.99
N VAL A 235 8.88 5.34 11.94
CA VAL A 235 8.04 4.42 12.71
C VAL A 235 8.36 2.97 12.35
N GLY A 236 8.45 2.66 11.05
CA GLY A 236 8.79 1.32 10.57
C GLY A 236 10.15 0.85 11.06
N ALA A 237 11.16 1.72 11.02
CA ALA A 237 12.51 1.42 11.51
C ALA A 237 12.54 1.17 13.02
N ILE A 238 11.84 1.98 13.81
CA ILE A 238 11.69 1.75 15.26
C ILE A 238 11.06 0.37 15.51
N CYS A 239 10.01 0.01 14.76
CA CYS A 239 9.35 -1.29 14.89
C CYS A 239 10.29 -2.46 14.57
N VAL A 240 11.13 -2.34 13.50
CA VAL A 240 12.15 -3.35 13.19
C VAL A 240 13.17 -3.49 14.32
N LEU A 241 13.70 -2.36 14.80
CA LEU A 241 14.69 -2.34 15.87
C LEU A 241 14.12 -2.91 17.18
N TRP A 242 12.93 -2.48 17.56
CA TRP A 242 12.24 -2.96 18.77
C TRP A 242 12.01 -4.46 18.78
N THR A 243 11.59 -5.03 17.66
CA THR A 243 11.36 -6.49 17.56
C THR A 243 12.64 -7.30 17.51
N ARG A 244 13.78 -6.67 17.16
CA ARG A 244 15.10 -7.30 17.06
C ARG A 244 15.98 -7.11 18.31
N GLN A 245 15.60 -6.28 19.26
CA GLN A 245 16.43 -5.82 20.37
C GLN A 245 17.08 -6.96 21.20
N LYS A 246 16.43 -8.11 21.29
CA LYS A 246 16.96 -9.28 22.00
C LYS A 246 18.04 -10.08 21.24
N GLN A 247 18.22 -9.84 19.95
CA GLN A 247 19.06 -10.66 19.06
C GLN A 247 20.33 -9.97 18.58
N GLN A 248 20.53 -8.68 18.89
CA GLN A 248 21.60 -7.88 18.28
C GLN A 248 22.47 -7.16 19.29
N GLY A 249 23.80 -7.12 18.99
CA GLY A 249 24.74 -6.25 19.67
C GLY A 249 24.37 -4.76 19.41
N SER A 250 24.58 -3.93 20.43
CA SER A 250 24.27 -2.50 20.42
C SER A 250 24.83 -1.70 19.23
N LEU A 251 25.98 -2.14 18.69
CA LEU A 251 26.67 -1.47 17.58
C LEU A 251 25.84 -1.42 16.28
N ARG A 252 25.20 -2.52 15.88
CA ARG A 252 24.39 -2.56 14.65
C ARG A 252 23.13 -1.71 14.77
N ALA A 253 22.50 -1.71 15.93
CA ALA A 253 21.35 -0.85 16.20
C ALA A 253 21.77 0.64 16.19
N GLY A 254 22.90 0.98 16.78
CA GLY A 254 23.48 2.33 16.74
C GLY A 254 23.78 2.79 15.31
N LEU A 255 24.39 1.94 14.48
CA LEU A 255 24.64 2.24 13.07
C LEU A 255 23.34 2.45 12.28
N ALA A 256 22.30 1.65 12.55
CA ALA A 256 21.00 1.80 11.88
C ALA A 256 20.33 3.13 12.27
N ILE A 257 20.35 3.49 13.56
CA ILE A 257 19.83 4.78 14.03
C ILE A 257 20.66 5.92 13.45
N GLY A 258 22.00 5.84 13.48
CA GLY A 258 22.89 6.84 12.90
C GLY A 258 22.62 7.07 11.41
N LEU A 259 22.42 5.99 10.64
CA LEU A 259 22.08 6.08 9.22
C LEU A 259 20.75 6.78 8.98
N LEU A 260 19.72 6.48 9.79
CA LEU A 260 18.41 7.12 9.70
C LEU A 260 18.42 8.59 10.13
N MET A 261 19.27 8.92 11.12
CA MET A 261 19.43 10.31 11.60
C MET A 261 20.38 11.14 10.74
N LEU A 262 21.19 10.50 9.87
CA LEU A 262 22.15 11.19 9.01
C LEU A 262 21.52 12.29 8.14
N PRO A 263 20.40 12.07 7.44
CA PRO A 263 19.75 13.14 6.68
C PRO A 263 19.31 14.31 7.55
N VAL A 264 18.79 14.01 8.75
CA VAL A 264 18.37 15.03 9.73
C VAL A 264 19.59 15.82 10.18
N ALA A 265 20.69 15.16 10.54
CA ALA A 265 21.94 15.81 10.96
C ALA A 265 22.54 16.67 9.83
N VAL A 266 22.56 16.16 8.60
CA VAL A 266 23.04 16.90 7.42
C VAL A 266 22.18 18.15 7.18
N MET A 267 20.85 18.05 7.32
CA MET A 267 19.95 19.20 7.19
C MET A 267 20.26 20.34 8.17
N PHE A 268 20.63 20.00 9.40
CA PHE A 268 20.98 21.01 10.41
C PHE A 268 22.44 21.54 10.29
N ALA A 269 23.32 20.74 9.69
CA ALA A 269 24.74 21.08 9.59
C ALA A 269 25.08 21.99 8.39
N ILE A 270 24.28 21.99 7.31
CA ILE A 270 24.55 22.79 6.12
C ILE A 270 23.93 24.18 6.31
N PRO A 271 24.70 25.29 6.12
CA PRO A 271 24.16 26.64 6.18
C PRO A 271 23.05 26.86 5.15
N ASP A 272 22.15 27.79 5.47
CA ASP A 272 20.99 28.10 4.60
C ASP A 272 21.38 29.22 3.63
N GLU A 273 22.16 28.89 2.61
CA GLU A 273 22.61 29.85 1.59
C GLU A 273 21.83 29.61 0.28
N GLY A 274 20.70 30.32 0.09
CA GLY A 274 19.99 30.41 -1.18
C GLY A 274 18.89 29.40 -1.46
N ASP A 275 18.33 29.41 -2.69
CA ASP A 275 17.18 28.62 -3.16
C ASP A 275 17.52 27.17 -3.53
N GLY A 276 18.47 26.54 -2.87
CA GLY A 276 18.94 25.19 -3.17
C GLY A 276 18.10 24.06 -2.59
N VAL A 277 18.48 22.80 -2.94
CA VAL A 277 17.83 21.56 -2.43
C VAL A 277 17.77 21.55 -0.89
N VAL A 278 18.81 22.04 -0.23
CA VAL A 278 18.92 22.02 1.23
C VAL A 278 17.93 22.98 1.89
N SER A 279 17.76 24.20 1.35
CA SER A 279 16.78 25.17 1.85
C SER A 279 15.34 24.64 1.65
N SER A 280 15.06 24.02 0.51
CA SER A 280 13.79 23.37 0.23
C SER A 280 13.48 22.21 1.20
N ILE A 281 14.47 21.36 1.51
CA ILE A 281 14.33 20.27 2.50
C ILE A 281 14.10 20.84 3.90
N LYS A 282 14.84 21.88 4.31
CA LYS A 282 14.66 22.56 5.61
C LYS A 282 13.28 23.22 5.70
N GLY A 283 12.83 23.90 4.66
CA GLY A 283 11.48 24.45 4.57
C GLY A 283 10.41 23.37 4.69
N ALA A 284 10.63 22.22 4.05
CA ALA A 284 9.77 21.06 4.19
C ALA A 284 9.75 20.51 5.61
N ALA A 285 10.87 20.43 6.31
CA ALA A 285 10.96 19.99 7.70
C ALA A 285 10.31 21.00 8.65
N GLY A 286 10.61 22.29 8.50
CA GLY A 286 10.05 23.37 9.32
C GLY A 286 8.52 23.44 9.26
N SER A 287 7.96 23.36 8.05
CA SER A 287 6.51 23.35 7.87
C SER A 287 5.83 22.02 8.29
N ALA A 288 6.60 20.94 8.54
CA ALA A 288 6.07 19.73 9.15
C ALA A 288 5.75 19.91 10.64
N ILE A 289 6.45 20.82 11.29
CA ILE A 289 6.32 21.11 12.73
C ILE A 289 5.38 22.31 12.97
N SER A 290 5.12 23.14 11.94
CA SER A 290 4.22 24.28 12.05
C SER A 290 2.77 23.84 12.33
N THR A 291 2.17 24.40 13.39
CA THR A 291 0.77 24.16 13.76
C THR A 291 -0.17 25.23 13.18
N LYS A 292 0.37 26.27 12.53
CA LYS A 292 -0.41 27.42 12.06
C LYS A 292 -0.65 27.43 10.56
N GLU A 293 0.28 26.86 9.78
CA GLU A 293 0.24 26.89 8.33
C GLU A 293 0.70 25.55 7.75
N GLY A 294 0.19 25.18 6.58
CA GLY A 294 0.66 24.04 5.81
C GLY A 294 -0.42 23.01 5.49
N THR A 295 -0.05 22.07 4.63
CA THR A 295 -0.98 21.04 4.10
C THR A 295 -1.58 20.14 5.19
N MET A 296 -0.95 20.00 6.36
CA MET A 296 -1.49 19.17 7.45
C MET A 296 -2.66 19.88 8.14
N VAL A 297 -2.57 21.18 8.34
CA VAL A 297 -3.65 21.99 8.96
C VAL A 297 -4.92 21.92 8.08
N ALA A 298 -4.75 22.13 6.76
CA ALA A 298 -5.85 22.01 5.80
C ALA A 298 -6.48 20.60 5.81
N ARG A 299 -5.65 19.53 5.90
CA ARG A 299 -6.15 18.15 5.99
C ARG A 299 -6.95 17.91 7.28
N VAL A 300 -6.44 18.36 8.42
CA VAL A 300 -7.16 18.22 9.70
C VAL A 300 -8.48 18.96 9.67
N GLY A 301 -8.52 20.18 9.11
CA GLY A 301 -9.77 20.92 8.90
C GLY A 301 -10.77 20.16 8.03
N ASN A 302 -10.31 19.57 6.91
CA ASN A 302 -11.15 18.73 6.06
C ASN A 302 -11.65 17.48 6.80
N TRP A 303 -10.82 16.80 7.59
CA TRP A 303 -11.24 15.64 8.37
C TRP A 303 -12.31 16.02 9.40
N GLN A 304 -12.13 17.16 10.08
CA GLN A 304 -13.12 17.68 11.05
C GLN A 304 -14.46 17.98 10.36
N ALA A 305 -14.44 18.63 9.20
CA ALA A 305 -15.63 18.92 8.42
C ALA A 305 -16.36 17.64 7.98
N LEU A 306 -15.62 16.64 7.49
CA LEU A 306 -16.17 15.33 7.10
C LEU A 306 -16.76 14.58 8.29
N LEU A 307 -16.09 14.57 9.43
CA LEU A 307 -16.56 13.93 10.64
C LEU A 307 -17.79 14.65 11.20
N ALA A 308 -17.83 15.98 11.16
CA ALA A 308 -19.01 16.78 11.53
C ALA A 308 -20.19 16.48 10.61
N ASN A 309 -19.97 16.45 9.29
CA ASN A 309 -21.00 16.08 8.32
C ASN A 309 -21.50 14.65 8.51
N TRP A 310 -20.61 13.69 8.78
CA TRP A 310 -20.99 12.31 9.08
C TRP A 310 -21.76 12.23 10.39
N SER A 311 -21.32 12.90 11.46
CA SER A 311 -21.95 12.86 12.78
C SER A 311 -23.28 13.62 12.84
N SER A 312 -23.53 14.57 11.96
CA SER A 312 -24.81 15.30 11.87
C SER A 312 -25.89 14.54 11.07
N SER A 313 -25.51 13.45 10.40
CA SER A 313 -26.47 12.61 9.67
C SER A 313 -27.51 12.07 10.65
N LYS A 314 -28.80 12.20 10.33
CA LYS A 314 -29.89 11.59 11.09
C LYS A 314 -30.21 10.16 10.67
N ASP A 315 -29.50 9.65 9.67
CA ASP A 315 -29.74 8.34 9.09
C ASP A 315 -28.82 7.28 9.71
N VAL A 316 -29.43 6.32 10.40
CA VAL A 316 -28.73 5.18 11.02
C VAL A 316 -27.94 4.37 9.99
N VAL A 317 -28.43 4.26 8.76
CA VAL A 317 -27.76 3.52 7.68
C VAL A 317 -26.44 4.20 7.36
N THR A 318 -26.41 5.52 7.23
CA THR A 318 -25.18 6.30 7.03
C THR A 318 -24.17 6.10 8.15
N TYR A 319 -24.60 6.00 9.39
CA TYR A 319 -23.70 5.72 10.52
C TYR A 319 -23.08 4.32 10.45
N LEU A 320 -23.89 3.30 10.18
CA LEU A 320 -23.45 1.92 10.24
C LEU A 320 -22.71 1.49 8.97
N VAL A 321 -23.24 1.86 7.81
CA VAL A 321 -22.79 1.35 6.51
C VAL A 321 -22.00 2.40 5.72
N GLY A 322 -22.22 3.70 5.99
CA GLY A 322 -21.56 4.79 5.29
C GLY A 322 -22.37 5.35 4.12
N ARG A 323 -21.72 6.18 3.29
CA ARG A 323 -22.33 6.85 2.13
C ARG A 323 -22.01 6.13 0.83
N PRO A 324 -22.94 6.11 -0.15
CA PRO A 324 -22.72 5.47 -1.43
C PRO A 324 -21.57 6.13 -2.19
N TYR A 325 -20.84 5.34 -2.98
CA TYR A 325 -19.78 5.82 -3.85
C TYR A 325 -20.33 6.77 -4.91
N GLY A 326 -19.53 7.76 -5.31
CA GLY A 326 -19.94 8.79 -6.27
C GLY A 326 -20.74 9.95 -5.67
N SER A 327 -21.11 9.89 -4.37
CA SER A 327 -21.83 10.99 -3.71
C SER A 327 -20.97 12.21 -3.35
N GLY A 328 -19.68 12.20 -3.68
CA GLY A 328 -18.74 13.21 -3.21
C GLY A 328 -18.39 13.08 -1.73
N PHE A 329 -17.50 13.93 -1.22
CA PHE A 329 -17.10 13.91 0.19
C PHE A 329 -17.70 15.06 1.00
N ASN A 330 -17.43 16.28 0.62
CA ASN A 330 -17.99 17.45 1.28
C ASN A 330 -17.95 18.63 0.30
N PRO A 331 -19.04 18.91 -0.42
CA PRO A 331 -19.09 20.06 -1.28
C PRO A 331 -18.97 21.32 -0.41
N GLN A 332 -17.81 21.97 -0.40
CA GLN A 332 -17.70 23.33 0.09
C GLN A 332 -18.15 24.24 -1.04
N GLU A 333 -19.24 24.97 -0.80
CA GLU A 333 -19.56 26.11 -1.64
C GLU A 333 -18.40 27.10 -1.50
N SER A 334 -17.78 27.46 -2.62
CA SER A 334 -16.85 28.59 -2.68
C SER A 334 -17.62 29.84 -2.26
N GLU A 335 -16.97 30.79 -1.59
CA GLU A 335 -17.56 32.09 -1.24
C GLU A 335 -18.18 32.78 -2.45
N ASP A 336 -17.77 32.44 -3.67
CA ASP A 336 -18.29 32.95 -4.95
C ASP A 336 -19.47 32.14 -5.50
N GLY A 337 -19.95 31.10 -4.81
CA GLY A 337 -21.10 30.28 -5.22
C GLY A 337 -20.90 29.43 -6.50
N GLN A 338 -19.70 29.37 -7.06
CA GLN A 338 -19.46 28.76 -8.39
C GLN A 338 -18.66 27.46 -8.39
N THR A 339 -17.94 27.10 -7.34
CA THR A 339 -17.11 25.88 -7.34
C THR A 339 -17.34 25.03 -6.09
N VAL A 340 -17.90 23.85 -6.32
CA VAL A 340 -17.95 22.79 -5.32
C VAL A 340 -16.60 22.08 -5.31
N ILE A 341 -15.78 22.33 -4.29
CA ILE A 341 -14.50 21.60 -4.13
C ILE A 341 -14.79 20.31 -3.39
N ASP A 342 -14.80 19.20 -4.12
CA ASP A 342 -14.92 17.86 -3.53
C ASP A 342 -13.55 17.42 -2.98
N MET A 343 -13.32 17.69 -1.69
CA MET A 343 -12.06 17.37 -1.02
C MET A 343 -12.04 15.93 -0.54
N VAL A 344 -11.39 15.07 -1.28
CA VAL A 344 -11.11 13.68 -0.87
C VAL A 344 -10.32 13.69 0.45
N PRO A 345 -10.77 12.96 1.50
CA PRO A 345 -10.04 12.90 2.75
C PRO A 345 -8.73 12.14 2.56
N HIS A 346 -7.61 12.82 2.67
CA HIS A 346 -6.29 12.19 2.68
C HIS A 346 -6.06 11.50 4.05
N ASN A 347 -6.94 10.56 4.43
CA ASN A 347 -6.87 9.76 5.64
C ASN A 347 -7.66 8.47 5.43
N HIS A 348 -6.99 7.33 5.53
CA HIS A 348 -7.60 6.04 5.27
C HIS A 348 -8.76 5.72 6.23
N PHE A 349 -8.60 6.05 7.50
CA PHE A 349 -9.61 5.73 8.53
C PHE A 349 -10.85 6.62 8.39
N VAL A 350 -10.67 7.91 8.13
CA VAL A 350 -11.79 8.85 7.86
C VAL A 350 -12.51 8.42 6.59
N HIS A 351 -11.76 8.03 5.55
CA HIS A 351 -12.34 7.56 4.30
C HIS A 351 -13.17 6.28 4.50
N ILE A 352 -12.63 5.29 5.21
CA ILE A 352 -13.39 4.05 5.50
C ILE A 352 -14.61 4.34 6.34
N LEU A 353 -14.53 5.23 7.33
CA LEU A 353 -15.68 5.63 8.12
C LEU A 353 -16.76 6.29 7.26
N TYR A 354 -16.36 7.20 6.38
CA TYR A 354 -17.29 7.94 5.53
C TYR A 354 -17.94 7.04 4.46
N ARG A 355 -17.17 6.12 3.83
CA ARG A 355 -17.61 5.22 2.76
C ARG A 355 -18.04 3.83 3.23
N GLY A 356 -17.79 3.43 4.45
CA GLY A 356 -18.11 2.09 4.95
C GLY A 356 -18.70 2.07 6.34
N GLY A 357 -18.91 3.25 6.94
CA GLY A 357 -19.50 3.42 8.25
C GLY A 357 -18.70 2.78 9.38
N LEU A 358 -19.32 2.67 10.53
CA LEU A 358 -18.74 2.05 11.73
C LEU A 358 -18.43 0.57 11.51
N ILE A 359 -19.20 -0.14 10.68
CA ILE A 359 -18.97 -1.58 10.41
C ILE A 359 -17.62 -1.76 9.72
N ALA A 360 -17.37 -1.07 8.61
CA ALA A 360 -16.11 -1.23 7.88
C ALA A 360 -14.91 -0.71 8.68
N LEU A 361 -15.04 0.40 9.40
CA LEU A 361 -13.98 0.92 10.26
C LEU A 361 -13.64 -0.06 11.38
N SER A 362 -14.63 -0.58 12.10
CA SER A 362 -14.42 -1.55 13.19
C SER A 362 -13.75 -2.84 12.68
N CYS A 363 -14.22 -3.36 11.54
CA CYS A 363 -13.61 -4.53 10.90
C CYS A 363 -12.15 -4.26 10.49
N THR A 364 -11.86 -3.06 9.95
CA THR A 364 -10.49 -2.67 9.57
C THR A 364 -9.58 -2.59 10.79
N LEU A 365 -10.02 -1.92 11.85
CA LEU A 365 -9.25 -1.79 13.09
C LEU A 365 -9.02 -3.16 13.75
N ALA A 366 -10.05 -4.04 13.77
CA ALA A 366 -9.93 -5.39 14.30
C ALA A 366 -8.92 -6.22 13.50
N LEU A 367 -8.94 -6.15 12.16
CA LEU A 367 -7.97 -6.83 11.29
C LEU A 367 -6.55 -6.30 11.54
N PHE A 368 -6.37 -4.98 11.60
CA PHE A 368 -5.07 -4.38 11.82
C PHE A 368 -4.51 -4.72 13.20
N TYR A 369 -5.36 -4.75 14.23
CA TYR A 369 -4.98 -5.21 15.57
C TYR A 369 -4.55 -6.69 15.57
N GLN A 370 -5.32 -7.57 14.91
CA GLN A 370 -4.95 -8.99 14.78
C GLN A 370 -3.64 -9.17 14.03
N LEU A 371 -3.43 -8.43 12.93
CA LEU A 371 -2.22 -8.47 12.14
C LEU A 371 -1.01 -8.00 12.96
N TRP A 372 -1.16 -6.89 13.68
CA TRP A 372 -0.10 -6.34 14.53
C TRP A 372 0.30 -7.33 15.64
N THR A 373 -0.66 -7.82 16.38
CA THR A 373 -0.41 -8.74 17.51
C THR A 373 0.22 -10.05 17.04
N ALA A 374 -0.27 -10.63 15.93
CA ALA A 374 0.31 -11.82 15.34
C ALA A 374 1.75 -11.59 14.84
N ALA A 375 1.98 -10.48 14.14
CA ALA A 375 3.30 -10.12 13.62
C ALA A 375 4.32 -9.94 14.75
N VAL A 376 3.96 -9.20 15.80
CA VAL A 376 4.83 -9.00 16.98
C VAL A 376 5.09 -10.31 17.71
N LYS A 377 4.07 -11.16 17.89
CA LYS A 377 4.22 -12.49 18.51
C LYS A 377 5.20 -13.37 17.74
N GLU A 378 5.04 -13.48 16.42
CA GLU A 378 5.93 -14.28 15.58
C GLU A 378 7.34 -13.68 15.49
N ALA A 379 7.47 -12.35 15.45
CA ALA A 379 8.76 -11.67 15.49
C ALA A 379 9.54 -11.95 16.79
N ARG A 380 8.86 -11.91 17.94
CA ARG A 380 9.45 -12.19 19.26
C ARG A 380 9.79 -13.67 19.46
N SER A 381 9.00 -14.57 18.87
CA SER A 381 9.23 -16.02 18.97
C SER A 381 10.42 -16.49 18.12
N GLY A 382 10.83 -15.70 17.12
CA GLY A 382 11.89 -16.05 16.17
C GLY A 382 11.52 -17.19 15.21
N ARG A 383 10.28 -17.71 15.24
CA ARG A 383 9.86 -18.84 14.40
C ARG A 383 9.77 -18.48 12.92
N LYS A 384 9.47 -17.23 12.60
CA LYS A 384 9.33 -16.72 11.23
C LYS A 384 10.35 -15.65 10.96
N TYR A 385 11.29 -15.93 10.08
CA TYR A 385 12.42 -15.05 9.79
C TYR A 385 12.00 -13.64 9.37
N TRP A 386 10.96 -13.50 8.54
CA TRP A 386 10.50 -12.21 8.01
C TRP A 386 9.53 -11.46 8.92
N ALA A 387 9.09 -12.06 10.03
CA ALA A 387 8.12 -11.42 10.91
C ALA A 387 8.57 -10.04 11.43
N PRO A 388 9.82 -9.82 11.88
CA PRO A 388 10.27 -8.49 12.31
C PRO A 388 10.26 -7.45 11.18
N CYS A 389 10.59 -7.86 9.95
CA CYS A 389 10.49 -7.02 8.76
C CYS A 389 9.03 -6.61 8.52
N LEU A 390 8.11 -7.56 8.57
CA LEU A 390 6.67 -7.30 8.37
C LEU A 390 6.08 -6.40 9.47
N VAL A 391 6.55 -6.50 10.73
CA VAL A 391 6.17 -5.55 11.79
C VAL A 391 6.59 -4.14 11.42
N GLY A 392 7.83 -3.96 10.95
CA GLY A 392 8.31 -2.65 10.51
C GLY A 392 7.56 -2.09 9.32
N VAL A 393 7.34 -2.93 8.30
CA VAL A 393 6.58 -2.55 7.10
C VAL A 393 5.14 -2.18 7.44
N PHE A 394 4.48 -2.98 8.27
CA PHE A 394 3.11 -2.70 8.69
C PHE A 394 3.02 -1.45 9.58
N GLY A 395 3.97 -1.24 10.48
CA GLY A 395 4.08 0.00 11.27
C GLY A 395 4.24 1.24 10.38
N ALA A 396 5.08 1.15 9.35
CA ALA A 396 5.23 2.21 8.34
C ALA A 396 3.92 2.47 7.58
N CYS A 397 3.22 1.41 7.15
CA CYS A 397 1.92 1.53 6.49
C CYS A 397 0.87 2.19 7.40
N LEU A 398 0.77 1.80 8.67
CA LEU A 398 -0.17 2.42 9.62
C LEU A 398 0.09 3.92 9.79
N ALA A 399 1.35 4.31 9.94
CA ALA A 399 1.73 5.73 10.02
C ALA A 399 1.39 6.48 8.72
N TYR A 400 1.58 5.84 7.56
CA TYR A 400 1.24 6.41 6.25
C TYR A 400 -0.27 6.56 6.06
N PHE A 401 -1.10 5.65 6.58
CA PHE A 401 -2.56 5.67 6.44
C PHE A 401 -3.23 6.83 7.17
N ILE A 402 -2.54 7.50 8.09
CA ILE A 402 -3.06 8.70 8.75
C ILE A 402 -3.17 9.86 7.75
N PRO A 403 -2.08 10.26 7.02
CA PRO A 403 -2.18 11.35 6.05
C PRO A 403 -2.52 10.91 4.61
N TYR A 404 -2.68 9.61 4.33
CA TYR A 404 -2.95 9.06 3.00
C TYR A 404 -3.84 7.82 3.02
N PHE A 405 -4.18 7.29 1.83
CA PHE A 405 -4.95 6.04 1.69
C PHE A 405 -4.05 4.81 1.69
N ALA A 406 -4.64 3.67 2.08
CA ALA A 406 -4.10 2.37 1.73
C ALA A 406 -4.27 2.12 0.23
N THR A 407 -3.19 1.72 -0.44
CA THR A 407 -3.19 1.39 -1.86
C THR A 407 -3.07 -0.12 -2.08
N TYR A 408 -3.24 -0.58 -3.31
CA TYR A 408 -3.02 -1.99 -3.65
C TYR A 408 -1.61 -2.47 -3.31
N ALA A 409 -0.60 -1.59 -3.38
CA ALA A 409 0.77 -1.91 -2.98
C ALA A 409 0.86 -2.31 -1.49
N SER A 410 0.18 -1.57 -0.61
CA SER A 410 0.05 -1.96 0.80
C SER A 410 -0.83 -3.21 0.97
N GLY A 411 -1.86 -3.37 0.14
CA GLY A 411 -2.72 -4.56 0.11
C GLY A 411 -1.95 -5.85 -0.17
N ILE A 412 -0.97 -5.82 -1.09
CA ILE A 412 -0.07 -6.95 -1.35
C ILE A 412 0.65 -7.38 -0.07
N LEU A 413 1.26 -6.43 0.63
CA LEU A 413 2.03 -6.70 1.85
C LEU A 413 1.14 -7.18 3.00
N ILE A 414 -0.04 -6.57 3.16
CA ILE A 414 -1.04 -6.98 4.17
C ILE A 414 -1.52 -8.40 3.88
N GLY A 415 -1.88 -8.72 2.64
CA GLY A 415 -2.33 -10.07 2.25
C GLY A 415 -1.27 -11.14 2.47
N ILE A 416 -0.01 -10.87 2.08
CA ILE A 416 1.12 -11.75 2.35
C ILE A 416 1.31 -11.93 3.86
N ALA A 417 1.27 -10.85 4.64
CA ALA A 417 1.48 -10.90 6.07
C ALA A 417 0.38 -11.72 6.77
N ILE A 418 -0.90 -11.54 6.43
CA ILE A 418 -2.01 -12.31 7.00
C ILE A 418 -1.78 -13.81 6.81
N SER A 419 -1.49 -14.23 5.58
CA SER A 419 -1.29 -15.64 5.27
C SER A 419 0.02 -16.19 5.85
N TYR A 420 1.14 -15.46 5.67
CA TYR A 420 2.45 -15.90 6.17
C TYR A 420 2.48 -16.01 7.70
N LEU A 421 1.87 -15.06 8.41
CA LEU A 421 1.79 -15.09 9.87
C LEU A 421 0.77 -16.11 10.41
N GLY A 422 -0.13 -16.61 9.57
CA GLY A 422 -1.13 -17.61 9.90
C GLY A 422 -2.20 -17.07 10.84
N ILE A 423 -2.68 -15.85 10.58
CA ILE A 423 -3.73 -15.21 11.38
C ILE A 423 -5.02 -16.02 11.32
N CYS A 424 -5.34 -16.55 10.14
CA CYS A 424 -6.45 -17.47 9.93
C CYS A 424 -5.96 -18.92 9.97
N LYS A 425 -5.42 -19.36 11.12
CA LYS A 425 -5.19 -20.78 11.32
C LYS A 425 -6.53 -21.49 11.30
N HIS A 426 -6.68 -22.37 10.34
CA HIS A 426 -7.59 -23.48 10.52
C HIS A 426 -7.01 -24.35 11.64
N ASP A 427 -7.83 -24.63 12.63
CA ASP A 427 -7.68 -25.85 13.40
C ASP A 427 -7.87 -27.04 12.46
N THR A 428 -6.86 -27.35 11.66
CA THR A 428 -6.68 -28.68 11.08
C THR A 428 -6.25 -29.61 12.20
N ALA A 429 -6.91 -29.51 13.33
CA ALA A 429 -7.02 -30.54 14.34
C ALA A 429 -8.07 -31.58 13.88
N VAL A 430 -8.15 -31.85 12.58
CA VAL A 430 -8.63 -33.14 12.12
C VAL A 430 -7.40 -34.06 12.23
N SER A 431 -7.26 -34.55 13.47
CA SER A 431 -6.75 -35.87 13.78
C SER A 431 -5.97 -36.53 12.61
N SER A 432 -4.69 -36.18 12.47
CA SER A 432 -3.74 -37.21 12.07
C SER A 432 -3.63 -38.20 13.24
N LYS A 433 -4.66 -39.05 13.40
CA LYS A 433 -4.45 -40.30 14.14
C LYS A 433 -3.23 -40.91 13.47
N PRO A 434 -2.17 -41.20 14.25
CA PRO A 434 -1.02 -41.91 13.71
C PRO A 434 -1.57 -43.22 13.13
N VAL A 435 -1.45 -43.38 11.83
CA VAL A 435 -1.64 -44.68 11.19
C VAL A 435 -0.66 -45.58 11.88
N MET A 436 -1.18 -46.42 12.79
CA MET A 436 -0.40 -47.47 13.44
C MET A 436 0.30 -48.23 12.32
N ALA A 437 1.62 -48.02 12.20
CA ALA A 437 2.49 -48.91 11.47
C ALA A 437 2.32 -50.30 12.04
N ARG A 438 1.48 -51.13 11.43
CA ARG A 438 1.44 -52.57 11.68
C ARG A 438 2.84 -53.09 11.39
N ARG A 439 3.61 -53.27 12.44
CA ARG A 439 4.83 -54.07 12.40
C ARG A 439 4.45 -55.48 11.93
N PHE A 440 4.67 -55.78 10.69
CA PHE A 440 4.81 -57.17 10.25
C PHE A 440 6.04 -57.72 10.91
N ARG A 441 5.84 -58.48 12.01
CA ARG A 441 6.79 -59.42 12.53
C ARG A 441 6.87 -60.57 11.51
N LYS A 442 8.00 -60.67 10.83
CA LYS A 442 8.38 -61.93 10.15
C LYS A 442 8.76 -62.91 11.22
N SER A 443 7.99 -64.00 11.32
CA SER A 443 8.36 -65.27 11.88
C SER A 443 9.28 -66.02 10.93
#